data_200a85b3e1fb47f86199af336735fd31
#
_entry.id   200a85b3e1fb47f86199af336735fd31
#
_cell.length_a   1.000
_cell.length_b   1.000
_cell.length_c   1.000
_cell.angle_alpha   90.00
_cell.angle_beta   90.00
_cell.angle_gamma   90.00
#
_symmetry.space_group_name_H-M   'P 1'
#
loop_
_entity.id
_entity.type
_entity.pdbx_description
1 polymer ?
#
loop_
_entity_poly.entity_id
_entity_poly.type
_entity_poly.pdbx_seq_one_letter_code
_entity_poly.pdbx_strand_id
1 'polypeptide(L)'
;MAGSSLLMLIDDIATLLDDISVMTKVAAKKTAGVLGDDLALNANQVTGLASDRELPVVWAVAKGSAINKAILVPGAIAISILMPFAITPLLMAGGAFLCFEGFEKIAHKWLHPKQETDAHRQELHKALLDPRVDMVALEKEKINGAVRTDFILSAEIVVISLGTVADETMVKQIGVLVGISLIMTIGVYGLVAGIVRLDDIGLWLLRKPGTAQQKLGHFILAAAPLLMKTLSVLGTAAMFLVGGGIVAHGVHAIEDAIHNIAHAAGPIGDAVLPTVLHGVLGVLVGAVIVALVTAFQKIRGANAH
;
A
#
# COMPACT_ATOMS: atom_id res chain seq x y z
N MET A 1 -13.53 25.37 -42.51
CA MET A 1 -12.25 24.77 -42.11
C MET A 1 -11.98 24.82 -40.62
N ALA A 2 -12.46 25.80 -39.84
CA ALA A 2 -12.25 25.83 -38.37
C ALA A 2 -13.02 24.74 -37.58
N GLY A 3 -14.20 24.32 -38.08
CA GLY A 3 -14.99 23.28 -37.39
C GLY A 3 -14.42 21.86 -37.45
N SER A 4 -13.76 21.51 -38.52
CA SER A 4 -13.07 20.21 -38.67
C SER A 4 -11.84 20.11 -37.77
N SER A 5 -11.12 21.23 -37.56
CA SER A 5 -9.95 21.28 -36.64
C SER A 5 -10.35 21.13 -35.20
N LEU A 6 -11.51 21.71 -34.80
CA LEU A 6 -12.00 21.56 -33.40
C LEU A 6 -12.48 20.15 -33.10
N LEU A 7 -13.16 19.50 -34.07
CA LEU A 7 -13.60 18.10 -33.92
C LEU A 7 -12.41 17.15 -33.87
N MET A 8 -11.37 17.36 -34.67
CA MET A 8 -10.13 16.57 -34.57
C MET A 8 -9.45 16.75 -33.22
N LEU A 9 -9.38 17.98 -32.71
CA LEU A 9 -8.79 18.22 -31.38
C LEU A 9 -9.58 17.52 -30.26
N ILE A 10 -10.90 17.53 -30.34
CA ILE A 10 -11.75 16.82 -29.36
C ILE A 10 -11.54 15.32 -29.45
N ASP A 11 -11.42 14.76 -30.65
CA ASP A 11 -11.16 13.34 -30.87
C ASP A 11 -9.78 12.93 -30.35
N ASP A 12 -8.75 13.73 -30.61
CA ASP A 12 -7.40 13.52 -30.09
C ASP A 12 -7.38 13.55 -28.54
N ILE A 13 -8.09 14.49 -27.92
CA ILE A 13 -8.21 14.56 -26.46
C ILE A 13 -8.96 13.36 -25.92
N ALA A 14 -10.06 12.93 -26.55
CA ALA A 14 -10.82 11.77 -26.15
C ALA A 14 -9.98 10.49 -26.19
N THR A 15 -9.24 10.30 -27.27
CA THR A 15 -8.30 9.17 -27.44
C THR A 15 -7.20 9.19 -26.35
N LEU A 16 -6.62 10.36 -26.07
CA LEU A 16 -5.61 10.51 -25.02
C LEU A 16 -6.17 10.16 -23.63
N LEU A 17 -7.39 10.60 -23.33
CA LEU A 17 -8.05 10.30 -22.05
C LEU A 17 -8.39 8.81 -21.93
N ASP A 18 -8.76 8.15 -23.02
CA ASP A 18 -9.03 6.72 -23.02
C ASP A 18 -7.75 5.92 -22.77
N ASP A 19 -6.65 6.26 -23.43
CA ASP A 19 -5.32 5.69 -23.21
C ASP A 19 -4.90 5.85 -21.74
N ILE A 20 -5.00 7.06 -21.18
CA ILE A 20 -4.69 7.33 -19.77
C ILE A 20 -5.57 6.47 -18.84
N SER A 21 -6.87 6.33 -19.15
CA SER A 21 -7.79 5.51 -18.37
C SER A 21 -7.40 4.04 -18.36
N VAL A 22 -7.05 3.47 -19.53
CA VAL A 22 -6.59 2.08 -19.66
C VAL A 22 -5.30 1.86 -18.88
N MET A 23 -4.31 2.73 -19.06
CA MET A 23 -3.03 2.63 -18.34
C MET A 23 -3.18 2.81 -16.82
N THR A 24 -4.06 3.72 -16.39
CA THR A 24 -4.39 3.89 -14.97
C THR A 24 -5.00 2.62 -14.38
N LYS A 25 -5.86 1.91 -15.12
CA LYS A 25 -6.40 0.59 -14.71
C LYS A 25 -5.28 -0.45 -14.58
N VAL A 26 -4.31 -0.46 -15.49
CA VAL A 26 -3.15 -1.37 -15.42
C VAL A 26 -2.29 -1.04 -14.19
N ALA A 27 -1.98 0.22 -13.96
CA ALA A 27 -1.25 0.68 -12.78
C ALA A 27 -2.01 0.32 -11.49
N ALA A 28 -3.31 0.60 -11.42
CA ALA A 28 -4.16 0.24 -10.29
C ALA A 28 -4.18 -1.28 -10.04
N LYS A 29 -4.22 -2.10 -11.09
CA LYS A 29 -4.15 -3.56 -10.95
C LYS A 29 -2.82 -4.03 -10.38
N LYS A 30 -1.70 -3.45 -10.83
CA LYS A 30 -0.36 -3.77 -10.31
C LYS A 30 -0.18 -3.32 -8.86
N THR A 31 -0.76 -2.19 -8.46
CA THR A 31 -0.68 -1.65 -7.10
C THR A 31 -1.76 -2.18 -6.16
N ALA A 32 -2.83 -2.83 -6.68
CA ALA A 32 -3.93 -3.36 -5.87
C ALA A 32 -3.49 -4.39 -4.82
N GLY A 33 -2.42 -5.12 -5.08
CA GLY A 33 -1.84 -6.06 -4.14
C GLY A 33 -1.27 -5.37 -2.90
N VAL A 34 -0.54 -4.28 -3.09
CA VAL A 34 0.05 -3.46 -2.03
C VAL A 34 -1.04 -2.73 -1.24
N LEU A 35 -2.10 -2.28 -1.94
CA LEU A 35 -3.22 -1.54 -1.37
C LEU A 35 -3.87 -2.24 -0.16
N GLY A 36 -3.95 -3.57 -0.15
CA GLY A 36 -4.58 -4.32 0.95
C GLY A 36 -3.84 -4.15 2.27
N ASP A 37 -2.50 -4.14 2.23
CA ASP A 37 -1.69 -3.91 3.41
C ASP A 37 -1.68 -2.43 3.83
N ASP A 38 -1.57 -1.52 2.87
CA ASP A 38 -1.68 -0.06 3.10
C ASP A 38 -3.00 0.30 3.80
N LEU A 39 -4.10 -0.32 3.36
CA LEU A 39 -5.41 -0.13 3.94
C LEU A 39 -5.46 -0.62 5.40
N ALA A 40 -4.93 -1.83 5.66
CA ALA A 40 -4.89 -2.40 7.00
C ALA A 40 -4.00 -1.57 7.93
N LEU A 41 -2.85 -1.10 7.44
CA LEU A 41 -1.91 -0.28 8.21
C LEU A 41 -2.52 1.10 8.52
N ASN A 42 -3.07 1.79 7.53
CA ASN A 42 -3.72 3.09 7.71
C ASN A 42 -4.93 2.99 8.66
N ALA A 43 -5.77 1.95 8.50
CA ALA A 43 -6.90 1.73 9.41
C ALA A 43 -6.43 1.48 10.85
N ASN A 44 -5.39 0.67 11.08
CA ASN A 44 -4.83 0.43 12.41
C ASN A 44 -4.25 1.71 13.06
N GLN A 45 -3.67 2.60 12.27
CA GLN A 45 -3.11 3.86 12.78
C GLN A 45 -4.18 4.84 13.27
N VAL A 46 -5.36 4.82 12.67
CA VAL A 46 -6.49 5.71 13.03
C VAL A 46 -7.42 5.11 14.06
N THR A 47 -7.48 3.79 14.22
CA THR A 47 -8.31 3.12 15.23
C THR A 47 -7.78 3.35 16.64
N GLY A 48 -8.69 3.24 17.63
CA GLY A 48 -8.34 3.38 19.05
C GLY A 48 -8.30 4.83 19.54
N LEU A 49 -8.89 5.75 18.81
CA LEU A 49 -9.26 7.08 19.26
C LEU A 49 -10.73 7.09 19.74
N ALA A 50 -11.19 8.19 20.30
CA ALA A 50 -12.62 8.36 20.56
C ALA A 50 -13.39 8.37 19.22
N SER A 51 -14.55 7.69 19.14
CA SER A 51 -15.32 7.49 17.90
C SER A 51 -15.67 8.79 17.17
N ASP A 52 -15.83 9.91 17.89
CA ASP A 52 -16.10 11.24 17.34
C ASP A 52 -14.83 11.88 16.73
N ARG A 53 -13.63 11.39 17.06
CA ARG A 53 -12.34 11.92 16.59
C ARG A 53 -11.75 11.11 15.45
N GLU A 54 -12.18 9.87 15.22
CA GLU A 54 -11.60 8.98 14.21
C GLU A 54 -11.75 9.55 12.78
N LEU A 55 -12.92 10.02 12.38
CA LEU A 55 -13.12 10.60 11.04
C LEU A 55 -12.34 11.90 10.80
N PRO A 56 -12.29 12.88 11.75
CA PRO A 56 -11.40 14.03 11.62
C PRO A 56 -9.94 13.64 11.40
N VAL A 57 -9.46 12.60 12.08
CA VAL A 57 -8.09 12.09 11.92
C VAL A 57 -7.91 11.46 10.56
N VAL A 58 -8.84 10.60 10.09
CA VAL A 58 -8.80 10.05 8.72
C VAL A 58 -8.72 11.17 7.68
N TRP A 59 -9.51 12.22 7.84
CA TRP A 59 -9.49 13.37 6.93
C TRP A 59 -8.18 14.15 6.96
N ALA A 60 -7.59 14.33 8.16
CA ALA A 60 -6.29 14.99 8.31
C ALA A 60 -5.18 14.19 7.64
N VAL A 61 -5.18 12.84 7.80
CA VAL A 61 -4.22 11.95 7.14
C VAL A 61 -4.43 11.94 5.63
N ALA A 62 -5.68 11.91 5.15
CA ALA A 62 -6.00 11.99 3.71
C ALA A 62 -5.46 13.28 3.07
N LYS A 63 -5.57 14.42 3.77
CA LYS A 63 -4.95 15.69 3.32
C LYS A 63 -3.43 15.58 3.27
N GLY A 64 -2.80 14.98 4.29
CA GLY A 64 -1.36 14.73 4.31
C GLY A 64 -0.94 13.83 3.13
N SER A 65 -1.68 12.77 2.86
CA SER A 65 -1.48 11.88 1.72
C SER A 65 -1.58 12.63 0.37
N ALA A 66 -2.55 13.49 0.21
CA ALA A 66 -2.67 14.32 -1.00
C ALA A 66 -1.45 15.23 -1.19
N ILE A 67 -0.94 15.83 -0.11
CA ILE A 67 0.29 16.64 -0.15
C ILE A 67 1.50 15.77 -0.49
N ASN A 68 1.64 14.58 0.10
CA ASN A 68 2.70 13.64 -0.20
C ASN A 68 2.74 13.33 -1.71
N LYS A 69 1.60 13.01 -2.31
CA LYS A 69 1.48 12.72 -3.74
C LYS A 69 1.73 13.95 -4.62
N ALA A 70 1.31 15.13 -4.18
CA ALA A 70 1.61 16.39 -4.86
C ALA A 70 3.11 16.70 -4.92
N ILE A 71 3.92 16.16 -4.00
CA ILE A 71 5.38 16.25 -4.01
C ILE A 71 5.99 15.10 -4.81
N LEU A 72 5.51 13.87 -4.59
CA LEU A 72 6.09 12.66 -5.17
C LEU A 72 5.86 12.58 -6.68
N VAL A 73 4.68 12.97 -7.19
CA VAL A 73 4.37 12.89 -8.62
C VAL A 73 5.28 13.79 -9.45
N PRO A 74 5.45 15.10 -9.16
CA PRO A 74 6.43 15.92 -9.84
C PRO A 74 7.87 15.41 -9.70
N GLY A 75 8.24 14.88 -8.53
CA GLY A 75 9.55 14.27 -8.31
C GLY A 75 9.78 13.06 -9.23
N ALA A 76 8.80 12.17 -9.35
CA ALA A 76 8.86 11.00 -10.23
C ALA A 76 8.95 11.41 -11.72
N ILE A 77 8.17 12.41 -12.14
CA ILE A 77 8.25 12.96 -13.49
C ILE A 77 9.62 13.59 -13.75
N ALA A 78 10.18 14.33 -12.79
CA ALA A 78 11.51 14.89 -12.92
C ALA A 78 12.58 13.79 -13.10
N ILE A 79 12.49 12.69 -12.36
CA ILE A 79 13.37 11.52 -12.54
C ILE A 79 13.19 10.92 -13.93
N SER A 80 11.95 10.76 -14.40
CA SER A 80 11.65 10.22 -15.74
C SER A 80 12.28 11.05 -16.85
N ILE A 81 12.32 12.37 -16.72
CA ILE A 81 12.88 13.29 -17.72
C ILE A 81 14.40 13.39 -17.62
N LEU A 82 14.91 13.59 -16.40
CA LEU A 82 16.32 13.92 -16.20
C LEU A 82 17.22 12.69 -16.13
N MET A 83 16.68 11.57 -15.63
CA MET A 83 17.43 10.35 -15.36
C MET A 83 16.62 9.09 -15.69
N PRO A 84 16.17 8.89 -16.94
CA PRO A 84 15.31 7.74 -17.28
C PRO A 84 15.96 6.39 -16.97
N PHE A 85 17.29 6.29 -17.04
CA PHE A 85 18.04 5.09 -16.65
C PHE A 85 17.92 4.75 -15.15
N ALA A 86 17.51 5.69 -14.31
CA ALA A 86 17.33 5.47 -12.88
C ALA A 86 16.01 4.78 -12.53
N ILE A 87 15.05 4.74 -13.46
CA ILE A 87 13.71 4.16 -13.22
C ILE A 87 13.84 2.68 -12.88
N THR A 88 14.57 1.89 -13.67
CA THR A 88 14.73 0.44 -13.41
C THR A 88 15.42 0.13 -12.08
N PRO A 89 16.58 0.73 -11.73
CA PRO A 89 17.17 0.58 -10.40
C PRO A 89 16.24 1.02 -9.26
N LEU A 90 15.48 2.10 -9.46
CA LEU A 90 14.55 2.60 -8.45
C LEU A 90 13.38 1.62 -8.23
N LEU A 91 12.83 1.07 -9.33
CA LEU A 91 11.84 -0.01 -9.28
C LEU A 91 12.37 -1.23 -8.53
N MET A 92 13.58 -1.68 -8.86
CA MET A 92 14.21 -2.82 -8.18
C MET A 92 14.41 -2.56 -6.68
N ALA A 93 14.82 -1.34 -6.32
CA ALA A 93 14.95 -0.94 -4.91
C ALA A 93 13.59 -0.95 -4.19
N GLY A 94 12.54 -0.42 -4.85
CA GLY A 94 11.16 -0.49 -4.34
C GLY A 94 10.65 -1.93 -4.20
N GLY A 95 10.87 -2.78 -5.21
CA GLY A 95 10.51 -4.21 -5.15
C GLY A 95 11.26 -4.96 -4.04
N ALA A 96 12.56 -4.68 -3.85
CA ALA A 96 13.35 -5.23 -2.77
C ALA A 96 12.88 -4.75 -1.39
N PHE A 97 12.47 -3.49 -1.29
CA PHE A 97 11.90 -2.91 -0.07
C PHE A 97 10.57 -3.58 0.29
N LEU A 98 9.67 -3.80 -0.69
CA LEU A 98 8.44 -4.60 -0.50
C LEU A 98 8.72 -5.99 0.05
N CYS A 99 9.70 -6.69 -0.54
CA CYS A 99 10.10 -8.02 -0.08
C CYS A 99 10.63 -7.97 1.36
N PHE A 100 11.44 -6.96 1.69
CA PHE A 100 11.97 -6.72 3.02
C PHE A 100 10.83 -6.50 4.03
N GLU A 101 9.94 -5.57 3.77
CA GLU A 101 8.82 -5.22 4.65
C GLU A 101 7.86 -6.40 4.86
N GLY A 102 7.51 -7.11 3.76
CA GLY A 102 6.69 -8.32 3.83
C GLY A 102 7.33 -9.41 4.70
N PHE A 103 8.64 -9.62 4.59
CA PHE A 103 9.36 -10.61 5.40
C PHE A 103 9.54 -10.15 6.85
N GLU A 104 9.83 -8.89 7.09
CA GLU A 104 9.93 -8.29 8.42
C GLU A 104 8.62 -8.48 9.21
N LYS A 105 7.46 -8.24 8.58
CA LYS A 105 6.14 -8.48 9.19
C LYS A 105 5.94 -9.93 9.61
N ILE A 106 6.36 -10.88 8.78
CA ILE A 106 6.30 -12.31 9.11
C ILE A 106 7.29 -12.64 10.22
N ALA A 107 8.53 -12.20 10.11
CA ALA A 107 9.59 -12.46 11.08
C ALA A 107 9.24 -11.88 12.45
N HIS A 108 8.74 -10.64 12.52
CA HIS A 108 8.31 -10.00 13.77
C HIS A 108 7.18 -10.78 14.43
N LYS A 109 6.20 -11.27 13.66
CA LYS A 109 5.09 -12.06 14.18
C LYS A 109 5.53 -13.43 14.73
N TRP A 110 6.62 -14.00 14.20
CA TRP A 110 7.13 -15.32 14.60
C TRP A 110 8.19 -15.25 15.69
N LEU A 111 9.03 -14.21 15.70
CA LEU A 111 10.15 -14.05 16.63
C LEU A 111 9.76 -13.30 17.92
N HIS A 112 8.72 -12.46 17.89
CA HIS A 112 8.26 -11.70 19.05
C HIS A 112 6.81 -12.07 19.38
N PRO A 113 6.58 -13.10 20.24
CA PRO A 113 5.23 -13.49 20.61
C PRO A 113 4.57 -12.43 21.49
N LYS A 114 3.34 -12.09 21.14
CA LYS A 114 2.24 -11.36 21.85
C LYS A 114 2.54 -10.39 23.02
N GLN A 115 3.64 -10.51 23.75
CA GLN A 115 3.93 -9.74 24.96
C GLN A 115 4.19 -8.25 24.69
N GLU A 116 4.87 -7.89 23.58
CA GLU A 116 5.14 -6.48 23.27
C GLU A 116 3.88 -5.76 22.75
N THR A 117 3.06 -6.45 21.94
CA THR A 117 1.81 -5.88 21.42
C THR A 117 0.79 -5.63 22.54
N ASP A 118 0.74 -6.51 23.54
CA ASP A 118 -0.15 -6.36 24.69
C ASP A 118 0.37 -5.29 25.67
N ALA A 119 1.68 -5.16 25.84
CA ALA A 119 2.30 -4.10 26.63
C ALA A 119 2.04 -2.72 26.01
N HIS A 120 2.24 -2.57 24.70
CA HIS A 120 1.97 -1.31 24.00
C HIS A 120 0.47 -0.95 24.00
N ARG A 121 -0.43 -1.93 23.86
CA ARG A 121 -1.88 -1.71 24.04
C ARG A 121 -2.24 -1.32 25.45
N GLN A 122 -1.61 -1.91 26.46
CA GLN A 122 -1.85 -1.55 27.87
C GLN A 122 -1.31 -0.17 28.21
N GLU A 123 -0.16 0.23 27.65
CA GLU A 123 0.37 1.59 27.77
C GLU A 123 -0.55 2.62 27.11
N LEU A 124 -1.04 2.33 25.90
CA LEU A 124 -2.02 3.19 25.23
C LEU A 124 -3.32 3.29 26.01
N HIS A 125 -3.80 2.17 26.54
CA HIS A 125 -5.02 2.15 27.38
C HIS A 125 -4.82 2.90 28.70
N LYS A 126 -3.64 2.80 29.33
CA LYS A 126 -3.29 3.59 30.53
C LYS A 126 -3.18 5.08 30.20
N ALA A 127 -2.57 5.43 29.06
CA ALA A 127 -2.47 6.81 28.60
C ALA A 127 -3.85 7.44 28.33
N LEU A 128 -4.81 6.67 27.78
CA LEU A 128 -6.18 7.12 27.54
C LEU A 128 -6.99 7.31 28.84
N LEU A 129 -6.59 6.65 29.94
CA LEU A 129 -7.23 6.76 31.25
C LEU A 129 -6.58 7.82 32.15
N ASP A 130 -5.41 8.35 31.78
CA ASP A 130 -4.71 9.39 32.54
C ASP A 130 -5.22 10.78 32.14
N PRO A 131 -5.90 11.51 33.04
CA PRO A 131 -6.41 12.85 32.76
C PRO A 131 -5.31 13.91 32.49
N ARG A 132 -4.03 13.55 32.65
CA ARG A 132 -2.88 14.42 32.38
C ARG A 132 -2.34 14.28 30.95
N VAL A 133 -2.80 13.30 30.17
CA VAL A 133 -2.38 13.12 28.78
C VAL A 133 -3.09 14.16 27.91
N ASP A 134 -2.30 14.95 27.21
CA ASP A 134 -2.83 15.88 26.20
C ASP A 134 -3.31 15.10 24.98
N MET A 135 -4.63 14.83 24.94
CA MET A 135 -5.28 14.09 23.85
C MET A 135 -5.01 14.73 22.47
N VAL A 136 -4.86 16.06 22.41
CA VAL A 136 -4.58 16.79 21.16
C VAL A 136 -3.14 16.52 20.70
N ALA A 137 -2.20 16.47 21.62
CA ALA A 137 -0.81 16.11 21.31
C ALA A 137 -0.71 14.66 20.79
N LEU A 138 -1.38 13.71 21.44
CA LEU A 138 -1.44 12.30 21.01
C LEU A 138 -2.07 12.14 19.61
N GLU A 139 -3.17 12.84 19.37
CA GLU A 139 -3.84 12.85 18.05
C GLU A 139 -2.90 13.39 16.96
N LYS A 140 -2.22 14.51 17.25
CA LYS A 140 -1.25 15.11 16.30
C LYS A 140 -0.07 14.19 16.02
N GLU A 141 0.43 13.48 17.02
CA GLU A 141 1.49 12.49 16.86
C GLU A 141 1.05 11.32 15.97
N LYS A 142 -0.16 10.79 16.19
CA LYS A 142 -0.75 9.74 15.34
C LYS A 142 -0.93 10.20 13.89
N ILE A 143 -1.46 11.42 13.67
CA ILE A 143 -1.61 11.98 12.32
C ILE A 143 -0.25 12.12 11.65
N ASN A 144 0.75 12.67 12.33
CA ASN A 144 2.09 12.84 11.75
C ASN A 144 2.75 11.48 11.43
N GLY A 145 2.60 10.49 12.31
CA GLY A 145 3.06 9.12 12.09
C GLY A 145 2.41 8.51 10.85
N ALA A 146 1.07 8.60 10.75
CA ALA A 146 0.31 8.10 9.62
C ALA A 146 0.71 8.78 8.29
N VAL A 147 0.86 10.11 8.28
CA VAL A 147 1.29 10.86 7.08
C VAL A 147 2.71 10.48 6.66
N ARG A 148 3.62 10.27 7.62
CA ARG A 148 4.99 9.83 7.33
C ARG A 148 5.04 8.43 6.74
N THR A 149 4.24 7.51 7.27
CA THR A 149 4.11 6.16 6.72
C THR A 149 3.51 6.21 5.31
N ASP A 150 2.42 6.97 5.11
CA ASP A 150 1.80 7.18 3.80
C ASP A 150 2.78 7.75 2.76
N PHE A 151 3.74 8.59 3.17
CA PHE A 151 4.75 9.12 2.25
C PHE A 151 5.56 7.98 1.61
N ILE A 152 5.99 7.00 2.39
CA ILE A 152 6.77 5.85 1.90
C ILE A 152 5.91 4.96 1.01
N LEU A 153 4.70 4.61 1.45
CA LEU A 153 3.74 3.82 0.68
C LEU A 153 3.35 4.51 -0.64
N SER A 154 3.14 5.83 -0.58
CA SER A 154 2.85 6.64 -1.77
C SER A 154 4.03 6.69 -2.75
N ALA A 155 5.27 6.80 -2.25
CA ALA A 155 6.46 6.77 -3.09
C ALA A 155 6.56 5.44 -3.85
N GLU A 156 6.27 4.34 -3.18
CA GLU A 156 6.25 3.02 -3.75
C GLU A 156 5.19 2.89 -4.87
N ILE A 157 3.95 3.28 -4.59
CA ILE A 157 2.87 3.27 -5.59
C ILE A 157 3.23 4.13 -6.80
N VAL A 158 3.80 5.32 -6.59
CA VAL A 158 4.20 6.24 -7.65
C VAL A 158 5.32 5.63 -8.50
N VAL A 159 6.32 4.99 -7.88
CA VAL A 159 7.43 4.33 -8.58
C VAL A 159 6.94 3.15 -9.41
N ILE A 160 6.10 2.26 -8.84
CA ILE A 160 5.49 1.14 -9.57
C ILE A 160 4.64 1.65 -10.75
N SER A 161 3.85 2.69 -10.52
CA SER A 161 3.00 3.28 -11.56
C SER A 161 3.82 3.92 -12.66
N LEU A 162 4.89 4.66 -12.33
CA LEU A 162 5.82 5.24 -13.29
C LEU A 162 6.45 4.14 -14.15
N GLY A 163 6.87 3.02 -13.55
CA GLY A 163 7.42 1.89 -14.29
C GLY A 163 6.44 1.26 -15.28
N THR A 164 5.12 1.37 -15.06
CA THR A 164 4.12 0.87 -16.04
C THR A 164 3.96 1.76 -17.27
N VAL A 165 4.42 3.01 -17.19
CA VAL A 165 4.29 4.04 -18.23
C VAL A 165 5.62 4.67 -18.62
N ALA A 166 6.74 4.04 -18.27
CA ALA A 166 8.08 4.60 -18.46
C ALA A 166 8.38 4.92 -19.95
N ASP A 167 7.88 4.09 -20.86
CA ASP A 167 8.08 4.24 -22.32
C ASP A 167 7.03 5.13 -23.00
N GLU A 168 6.09 5.68 -22.21
CA GLU A 168 5.00 6.50 -22.73
C GLU A 168 5.36 7.99 -22.77
N THR A 169 4.56 8.77 -23.52
CA THR A 169 4.73 10.21 -23.58
C THR A 169 4.55 10.87 -22.21
N MET A 170 5.23 12.00 -21.98
CA MET A 170 5.17 12.74 -20.71
C MET A 170 3.73 13.06 -20.29
N VAL A 171 2.86 13.41 -21.24
CA VAL A 171 1.46 13.74 -20.97
C VAL A 171 0.72 12.52 -20.42
N LYS A 172 0.94 11.33 -20.98
CA LYS A 172 0.37 10.08 -20.49
C LYS A 172 0.94 9.72 -19.12
N GLN A 173 2.26 9.85 -18.92
CA GLN A 173 2.90 9.62 -17.61
C GLN A 173 2.27 10.49 -16.52
N ILE A 174 2.17 11.79 -16.74
CA ILE A 174 1.53 12.74 -15.82
C ILE A 174 0.07 12.33 -15.57
N GLY A 175 -0.69 12.09 -16.62
CA GLY A 175 -2.11 11.72 -16.52
C GLY A 175 -2.32 10.46 -15.69
N VAL A 176 -1.53 9.41 -15.91
CA VAL A 176 -1.62 8.15 -15.17
C VAL A 176 -1.18 8.32 -13.72
N LEU A 177 -0.07 9.02 -13.45
CA LEU A 177 0.40 9.24 -12.07
C LEU A 177 -0.56 10.10 -11.26
N VAL A 178 -1.16 11.12 -11.86
CA VAL A 178 -2.20 11.93 -11.20
C VAL A 178 -3.46 11.08 -11.00
N GLY A 179 -3.90 10.36 -12.03
CA GLY A 179 -5.09 9.50 -11.95
C GLY A 179 -4.98 8.45 -10.84
N ILE A 180 -3.87 7.69 -10.82
CA ILE A 180 -3.65 6.68 -9.76
C ILE A 180 -3.54 7.32 -8.37
N SER A 181 -2.88 8.47 -8.25
CA SER A 181 -2.75 9.20 -6.99
C SER A 181 -4.10 9.62 -6.42
N LEU A 182 -5.01 10.10 -7.27
CA LEU A 182 -6.37 10.45 -6.86
C LEU A 182 -7.18 9.21 -6.47
N ILE A 183 -7.16 8.17 -7.31
CA ILE A 183 -7.88 6.91 -7.06
C ILE A 183 -7.40 6.30 -5.74
N MET A 184 -6.10 6.25 -5.50
CA MET A 184 -5.53 5.69 -4.28
C MET A 184 -5.87 6.53 -3.05
N THR A 185 -5.76 7.85 -3.12
CA THR A 185 -6.11 8.70 -1.98
C THR A 185 -7.59 8.58 -1.61
N ILE A 186 -8.48 8.70 -2.60
CA ILE A 186 -9.93 8.60 -2.36
C ILE A 186 -10.32 7.17 -1.96
N GLY A 187 -9.76 6.17 -2.64
CA GLY A 187 -10.05 4.76 -2.41
C GLY A 187 -9.60 4.29 -1.02
N VAL A 188 -8.33 4.51 -0.68
CA VAL A 188 -7.77 4.08 0.62
C VAL A 188 -8.48 4.77 1.76
N TYR A 189 -8.51 6.11 1.77
CA TYR A 189 -9.08 6.85 2.90
C TYR A 189 -10.61 6.78 2.94
N GLY A 190 -11.28 6.59 1.79
CA GLY A 190 -12.71 6.28 1.74
C GLY A 190 -13.02 4.92 2.36
N LEU A 191 -12.22 3.90 2.05
CA LEU A 191 -12.37 2.57 2.66
C LEU A 191 -12.00 2.57 4.14
N VAL A 192 -10.93 3.26 4.54
CA VAL A 192 -10.56 3.43 5.96
C VAL A 192 -11.70 4.10 6.73
N ALA A 193 -12.26 5.20 6.21
CA ALA A 193 -13.42 5.86 6.82
C ALA A 193 -14.65 4.93 6.92
N GLY A 194 -14.86 4.09 5.89
CA GLY A 194 -15.90 3.06 5.90
C GLY A 194 -15.67 2.01 6.97
N ILE A 195 -14.45 1.48 7.10
CA ILE A 195 -14.08 0.46 8.10
C ILE A 195 -14.26 1.01 9.51
N VAL A 196 -13.76 2.22 9.78
CA VAL A 196 -13.91 2.89 11.06
C VAL A 196 -15.38 3.08 11.43
N ARG A 197 -16.24 3.38 10.47
CA ARG A 197 -17.69 3.51 10.70
C ARG A 197 -18.44 2.21 10.88
N LEU A 198 -17.85 1.07 10.50
CA LEU A 198 -18.51 -0.23 10.69
C LEU A 198 -18.82 -0.51 12.15
N ASP A 199 -17.93 -0.17 13.06
CA ASP A 199 -18.13 -0.37 14.50
C ASP A 199 -19.29 0.51 15.01
N ASP A 200 -19.35 1.77 14.61
CA ASP A 200 -20.46 2.68 14.97
C ASP A 200 -21.80 2.16 14.43
N ILE A 201 -21.83 1.72 13.16
CA ILE A 201 -23.03 1.17 12.52
C ILE A 201 -23.47 -0.13 13.24
N GLY A 202 -22.52 -1.00 13.57
CA GLY A 202 -22.78 -2.23 14.30
C GLY A 202 -23.41 -1.94 15.68
N LEU A 203 -22.82 -1.04 16.45
CA LEU A 203 -23.33 -0.61 17.75
C LEU A 203 -24.69 0.07 17.65
N TRP A 204 -24.91 0.90 16.62
CA TRP A 204 -26.20 1.54 16.39
C TRP A 204 -27.30 0.52 16.07
N LEU A 205 -27.00 -0.50 15.27
CA LEU A 205 -27.94 -1.58 14.96
C LEU A 205 -28.30 -2.42 16.19
N LEU A 206 -27.35 -2.65 17.10
CA LEU A 206 -27.61 -3.37 18.36
C LEU A 206 -28.56 -2.63 19.29
N ARG A 207 -28.65 -1.31 19.21
CA ARG A 207 -29.59 -0.50 20.01
C ARG A 207 -31.03 -0.51 19.46
N LYS A 208 -31.25 -1.09 18.26
CA LYS A 208 -32.59 -1.19 17.66
C LYS A 208 -33.36 -2.38 18.24
N PRO A 209 -34.69 -2.29 18.40
CA PRO A 209 -35.50 -3.33 19.03
C PRO A 209 -35.71 -4.58 18.16
N GLY A 210 -35.33 -4.55 16.89
CA GLY A 210 -35.58 -5.64 15.93
C GLY A 210 -34.50 -6.73 16.01
N THR A 211 -34.89 -7.99 16.14
CA THR A 211 -33.98 -9.16 16.19
C THR A 211 -33.11 -9.29 14.93
N ALA A 212 -33.63 -8.96 13.76
CA ALA A 212 -32.85 -8.96 12.52
C ALA A 212 -31.77 -7.87 12.51
N GLN A 213 -32.08 -6.68 13.02
CA GLN A 213 -31.15 -5.56 13.14
C GLN A 213 -30.02 -5.86 14.13
N GLN A 214 -30.36 -6.49 15.25
CA GLN A 214 -29.36 -6.91 16.26
C GLN A 214 -28.43 -8.00 15.71
N LYS A 215 -28.98 -9.01 14.98
CA LYS A 215 -28.14 -10.03 14.32
C LYS A 215 -27.18 -9.41 13.30
N LEU A 216 -27.67 -8.46 12.49
CA LEU A 216 -26.83 -7.75 11.53
C LEU A 216 -25.75 -6.90 12.25
N GLY A 217 -26.09 -6.24 13.36
CA GLY A 217 -25.13 -5.50 14.19
C GLY A 217 -24.01 -6.40 14.72
N HIS A 218 -24.34 -7.56 15.29
CA HIS A 218 -23.36 -8.56 15.72
C HIS A 218 -22.48 -9.06 14.58
N PHE A 219 -23.06 -9.31 13.40
CA PHE A 219 -22.31 -9.75 12.22
C PHE A 219 -21.30 -8.68 11.79
N ILE A 220 -21.70 -7.40 11.71
CA ILE A 220 -20.83 -6.30 11.31
C ILE A 220 -19.67 -6.15 12.31
N LEU A 221 -19.93 -6.15 13.62
CA LEU A 221 -18.89 -6.05 14.66
C LEU A 221 -17.93 -7.23 14.63
N ALA A 222 -18.38 -8.43 14.26
CA ALA A 222 -17.50 -9.59 14.10
C ALA A 222 -16.74 -9.55 12.77
N ALA A 223 -17.31 -8.98 11.73
CA ALA A 223 -16.71 -8.90 10.40
C ALA A 223 -15.57 -7.87 10.31
N ALA A 224 -15.66 -6.75 11.03
CA ALA A 224 -14.66 -5.68 10.95
C ALA A 224 -13.22 -6.17 11.30
N PRO A 225 -12.95 -6.83 12.45
CA PRO A 225 -11.61 -7.33 12.76
C PRO A 225 -11.17 -8.47 11.81
N LEU A 226 -12.12 -9.28 11.30
CA LEU A 226 -11.81 -10.33 10.33
C LEU A 226 -11.39 -9.72 8.99
N LEU A 227 -12.08 -8.67 8.54
CA LEU A 227 -11.73 -7.92 7.33
C LEU A 227 -10.31 -7.36 7.42
N MET A 228 -9.98 -6.69 8.54
CA MET A 228 -8.65 -6.14 8.79
C MET A 228 -7.57 -7.22 8.73
N LYS A 229 -7.81 -8.36 9.41
CA LYS A 229 -6.86 -9.49 9.40
C LYS A 229 -6.68 -10.07 8.00
N THR A 230 -7.76 -10.20 7.25
CA THR A 230 -7.73 -10.72 5.87
C THR A 230 -6.96 -9.79 4.95
N LEU A 231 -7.22 -8.47 5.02
CA LEU A 231 -6.50 -7.45 4.25
C LEU A 231 -5.00 -7.47 4.56
N SER A 232 -4.61 -7.57 5.83
CA SER A 232 -3.21 -7.65 6.23
C SER A 232 -2.51 -8.90 5.68
N VAL A 233 -3.17 -10.07 5.71
CA VAL A 233 -2.60 -11.32 5.17
C VAL A 233 -2.48 -11.27 3.66
N LEU A 234 -3.53 -10.84 2.97
CA LEU A 234 -3.53 -10.72 1.51
C LEU A 234 -2.54 -9.66 1.03
N GLY A 235 -2.45 -8.53 1.73
CA GLY A 235 -1.47 -7.48 1.45
C GLY A 235 -0.04 -7.99 1.57
N THR A 236 0.30 -8.66 2.68
CA THR A 236 1.64 -9.25 2.86
C THR A 236 1.98 -10.27 1.76
N ALA A 237 1.04 -11.12 1.37
CA ALA A 237 1.25 -12.05 0.27
C ALA A 237 1.49 -11.31 -1.07
N ALA A 238 0.74 -10.25 -1.31
CA ALA A 238 0.87 -9.43 -2.51
C ALA A 238 2.20 -8.67 -2.57
N MET A 239 2.75 -8.21 -1.43
CA MET A 239 4.09 -7.61 -1.37
C MET A 239 5.17 -8.55 -1.93
N PHE A 240 5.12 -9.84 -1.58
CA PHE A 240 6.05 -10.82 -2.13
C PHE A 240 5.82 -11.08 -3.63
N LEU A 241 4.57 -11.15 -4.07
CA LEU A 241 4.23 -11.37 -5.47
C LEU A 241 4.69 -10.19 -6.34
N VAL A 242 4.37 -8.98 -5.92
CA VAL A 242 4.72 -7.75 -6.66
C VAL A 242 6.20 -7.44 -6.54
N GLY A 243 6.75 -7.43 -5.31
CA GLY A 243 8.16 -7.14 -5.08
C GLY A 243 9.08 -8.16 -5.76
N GLY A 244 8.77 -9.46 -5.65
CA GLY A 244 9.51 -10.52 -6.31
C GLY A 244 9.40 -10.44 -7.84
N GLY A 245 8.22 -10.09 -8.38
CA GLY A 245 8.03 -9.86 -9.81
C GLY A 245 8.87 -8.69 -10.32
N ILE A 246 8.90 -7.56 -9.61
CA ILE A 246 9.73 -6.40 -9.98
C ILE A 246 11.22 -6.77 -9.98
N VAL A 247 11.69 -7.49 -8.95
CA VAL A 247 13.09 -7.93 -8.88
C VAL A 247 13.42 -8.92 -9.99
N ALA A 248 12.51 -9.87 -10.28
CA ALA A 248 12.69 -10.84 -11.37
C ALA A 248 12.84 -10.14 -12.73
N HIS A 249 11.92 -9.23 -13.07
CA HIS A 249 11.96 -8.47 -14.32
C HIS A 249 13.20 -7.56 -14.43
N GLY A 250 13.73 -7.07 -13.29
CA GLY A 250 14.97 -6.30 -13.26
C GLY A 250 16.23 -7.12 -13.55
N VAL A 251 16.18 -8.46 -13.45
CA VAL A 251 17.30 -9.36 -13.68
C VAL A 251 16.93 -10.40 -14.75
N HIS A 252 17.24 -10.13 -16.01
CA HIS A 252 16.83 -10.96 -17.16
C HIS A 252 17.11 -12.46 -16.97
N ALA A 253 18.26 -12.81 -16.38
CA ALA A 253 18.60 -14.22 -16.14
C ALA A 253 17.62 -14.94 -15.19
N ILE A 254 17.03 -14.21 -14.23
CA ILE A 254 16.02 -14.75 -13.31
C ILE A 254 14.69 -14.91 -14.04
N GLU A 255 14.30 -13.90 -14.80
CA GLU A 255 13.06 -13.92 -15.57
C GLU A 255 13.05 -15.05 -16.60
N ASP A 256 14.15 -15.20 -17.36
CA ASP A 256 14.32 -16.30 -18.32
C ASP A 256 14.25 -17.67 -17.65
N ALA A 257 14.85 -17.82 -16.47
CA ALA A 257 14.77 -19.07 -15.71
C ALA A 257 13.33 -19.38 -15.25
N ILE A 258 12.60 -18.37 -14.79
CA ILE A 258 11.19 -18.53 -14.39
C ILE A 258 10.33 -18.94 -15.59
N HIS A 259 10.50 -18.29 -16.75
CA HIS A 259 9.78 -18.63 -17.97
C HIS A 259 10.11 -20.05 -18.46
N ASN A 260 11.38 -20.44 -18.45
CA ASN A 260 11.79 -21.78 -18.85
C ASN A 260 11.18 -22.87 -17.97
N ILE A 261 11.14 -22.65 -16.64
CA ILE A 261 10.50 -23.57 -15.69
C ILE A 261 8.98 -23.63 -15.94
N ALA A 262 8.35 -22.50 -16.19
CA ALA A 262 6.91 -22.42 -16.46
C ALA A 262 6.54 -23.18 -17.74
N HIS A 263 7.29 -22.95 -18.84
CA HIS A 263 7.09 -23.64 -20.11
C HIS A 263 7.26 -25.17 -20.00
N ALA A 264 8.25 -25.62 -19.24
CA ALA A 264 8.46 -27.06 -19.01
C ALA A 264 7.28 -27.75 -18.29
N ALA A 265 6.47 -26.99 -17.56
CA ALA A 265 5.30 -27.48 -16.83
C ALA A 265 3.98 -27.48 -17.66
N GLY A 266 4.04 -27.06 -18.92
CA GLY A 266 2.91 -27.04 -19.86
C GLY A 266 1.97 -25.83 -19.68
N PRO A 267 0.83 -25.79 -20.40
CA PRO A 267 -0.01 -24.57 -20.47
C PRO A 267 -0.57 -24.06 -19.13
N ILE A 268 -0.84 -24.98 -18.19
CA ILE A 268 -1.28 -24.60 -16.83
C ILE A 268 -0.09 -24.05 -16.03
N GLY A 269 1.09 -24.62 -16.24
CA GLY A 269 2.34 -24.13 -15.67
C GLY A 269 2.63 -22.68 -16.11
N ASP A 270 2.55 -22.43 -17.39
CA ASP A 270 2.74 -21.07 -17.96
C ASP A 270 1.81 -20.01 -17.36
N ALA A 271 0.58 -20.38 -17.03
CA ALA A 271 -0.40 -19.44 -16.47
C ALA A 271 -0.18 -19.15 -14.97
N VAL A 272 0.31 -20.13 -14.19
CA VAL A 272 0.30 -20.04 -12.73
C VAL A 272 1.73 -19.96 -12.14
N LEU A 273 2.68 -20.69 -12.70
CA LEU A 273 4.01 -20.84 -12.13
C LEU A 273 4.80 -19.54 -12.03
N PRO A 274 4.77 -18.62 -13.03
CA PRO A 274 5.45 -17.33 -12.91
C PRO A 274 5.02 -16.56 -11.67
N THR A 275 3.71 -16.47 -11.42
CA THR A 275 3.18 -15.78 -10.25
C THR A 275 3.67 -16.41 -8.94
N VAL A 276 3.63 -17.74 -8.84
CA VAL A 276 4.10 -18.46 -7.64
C VAL A 276 5.61 -18.27 -7.45
N LEU A 277 6.40 -18.41 -8.52
CA LEU A 277 7.85 -18.26 -8.47
C LEU A 277 8.28 -16.82 -8.12
N HIS A 278 7.56 -15.80 -8.63
CA HIS A 278 7.75 -14.42 -8.18
C HIS A 278 7.51 -14.28 -6.68
N GLY A 279 6.45 -14.86 -6.14
CA GLY A 279 6.18 -14.85 -4.71
C GLY A 279 7.29 -15.54 -3.89
N VAL A 280 7.76 -16.70 -4.34
CA VAL A 280 8.87 -17.42 -3.69
C VAL A 280 10.16 -16.60 -3.75
N LEU A 281 10.48 -16.01 -4.90
CA LEU A 281 11.62 -15.10 -5.04
C LEU A 281 11.51 -13.93 -4.09
N GLY A 282 10.31 -13.31 -3.97
CA GLY A 282 10.06 -12.21 -3.05
C GLY A 282 10.33 -12.59 -1.59
N VAL A 283 9.90 -13.77 -1.15
CA VAL A 283 10.19 -14.30 0.19
C VAL A 283 11.70 -14.50 0.39
N LEU A 284 12.41 -15.06 -0.59
CA LEU A 284 13.85 -15.28 -0.52
C LEU A 284 14.63 -13.97 -0.44
N VAL A 285 14.30 -13.01 -1.31
CA VAL A 285 14.90 -11.66 -1.31
C VAL A 285 14.66 -10.97 0.02
N GLY A 286 13.42 -11.00 0.53
CA GLY A 286 13.08 -10.43 1.83
C GLY A 286 13.86 -11.06 2.98
N ALA A 287 13.96 -12.40 3.00
CA ALA A 287 14.73 -13.14 3.99
C ALA A 287 16.22 -12.73 4.00
N VAL A 288 16.82 -12.63 2.82
CA VAL A 288 18.24 -12.25 2.68
C VAL A 288 18.44 -10.81 3.17
N ILE A 289 17.57 -9.87 2.78
CA ILE A 289 17.71 -8.47 3.20
C ILE A 289 17.53 -8.34 4.72
N VAL A 290 16.54 -8.98 5.32
CA VAL A 290 16.32 -8.97 6.78
C VAL A 290 17.52 -9.57 7.50
N ALA A 291 18.07 -10.69 7.01
CA ALA A 291 19.27 -11.30 7.59
C ALA A 291 20.48 -10.35 7.53
N LEU A 292 20.70 -9.67 6.39
CA LEU A 292 21.78 -8.70 6.22
C LEU A 292 21.62 -7.49 7.15
N VAL A 293 20.41 -6.93 7.22
CA VAL A 293 20.11 -5.78 8.11
C VAL A 293 20.34 -6.17 9.58
N THR A 294 19.84 -7.34 9.99
CA THR A 294 20.00 -7.83 11.37
C THR A 294 21.47 -8.10 11.71
N ALA A 295 22.22 -8.71 10.78
CA ALA A 295 23.66 -8.94 10.95
C ALA A 295 24.42 -7.62 11.08
N PHE A 296 24.12 -6.63 10.22
CA PHE A 296 24.73 -5.31 10.27
C PHE A 296 24.44 -4.57 11.59
N GLN A 297 23.21 -4.63 12.07
CA GLN A 297 22.81 -4.04 13.35
C GLN A 297 23.56 -4.69 14.53
N LYS A 298 23.73 -6.02 14.53
CA LYS A 298 24.51 -6.73 15.56
C LYS A 298 25.96 -6.32 15.56
N ILE A 299 26.60 -6.21 14.39
CA ILE A 299 28.00 -5.78 14.28
C ILE A 299 28.16 -4.34 14.77
N ARG A 300 27.23 -3.46 14.44
CA ARG A 300 27.27 -2.05 14.86
C ARG A 300 26.97 -1.87 16.35
N GLY A 301 26.06 -2.66 16.92
CA GLY A 301 25.77 -2.69 18.35
C GLY A 301 26.89 -3.33 19.19
N ALA A 302 27.64 -4.29 18.63
CA ALA A 302 28.80 -4.87 19.30
C ALA A 302 30.02 -3.94 19.35
N ASN A 303 30.07 -2.93 18.45
CA ASN A 303 31.16 -1.90 18.44
C ASN A 303 30.81 -0.65 19.27
N ALA A 304 29.63 -0.62 19.94
CA ALA A 304 29.14 0.50 20.76
C ALA A 304 29.27 0.21 22.28
N HIS A 305 29.92 -0.89 22.64
CA HIS A 305 30.35 -1.25 24.01
C HIS A 305 31.89 -1.30 24.01
#